data_07af9b3c9245f3b14f9437e303216900
#
_entry.id   07af9b3c9245f3b14f9437e303216900
#
_cell.length_a   1.000
_cell.length_b   1.000
_cell.length_c   1.000
_cell.angle_alpha   90.00
_cell.angle_beta   90.00
_cell.angle_gamma   90.00
#
_symmetry.space_group_name_H-M   'P 1'
#
loop_
_entity.id
_entity.type
_entity.pdbx_description
1 polymer ?
#
loop_
_entity_poly.entity_id
_entity_poly.type
_entity_poly.pdbx_seq_one_letter_code
_entity_poly.pdbx_strand_id
1 'polypeptide(L)'
;MPTALVRSRRLAAILGLAGTTLGVAGCSLAGDSTLPAFSDPATQTYSANTGVTISAMTRVSQHLYTQDLIEGTGRTVAVGDSISVFYTGRLNSGFQFDGRVAPSPPFATALDTTRLIRGWVGGLPGARVGGTRRMVIGPALAYQFSTVRDNIGNVIIPANSVLVFDVQVVDATPR
;
A
#
# COMPACT_ATOMS: atom_id res chain seq x y z
N MET A 1 -65.70 32.26 -30.06
CA MET A 1 -66.34 33.56 -29.69
C MET A 1 -65.86 33.88 -28.29
N PRO A 2 -65.68 35.11 -28.03
CA PRO A 2 -64.67 36.10 -28.45
C PRO A 2 -63.82 36.47 -27.23
N THR A 3 -62.84 37.23 -27.14
CA THR A 3 -62.46 38.50 -27.74
C THR A 3 -61.07 38.88 -27.19
N ALA A 4 -60.30 39.40 -28.05
CA ALA A 4 -59.08 40.17 -27.85
C ALA A 4 -59.23 41.35 -26.83
N LEU A 5 -58.14 41.74 -26.22
CA LEU A 5 -57.80 43.16 -26.08
C LEU A 5 -56.32 43.43 -25.94
N VAL A 6 -55.87 44.13 -26.92
CA VAL A 6 -54.64 44.90 -27.11
C VAL A 6 -54.55 46.08 -26.14
N ARG A 7 -53.35 46.47 -25.73
CA ARG A 7 -52.80 47.82 -25.54
C ARG A 7 -51.54 47.73 -24.71
N SER A 8 -50.50 48.14 -25.14
CA SER A 8 -49.78 49.24 -25.81
C SER A 8 -48.75 49.89 -24.88
N ARG A 9 -47.56 49.94 -25.40
CA ARG A 9 -46.54 51.00 -25.27
C ARG A 9 -46.20 51.58 -23.89
N ARG A 10 -44.93 51.50 -23.50
CA ARG A 10 -44.08 52.69 -23.37
C ARG A 10 -42.59 52.28 -23.41
N LEU A 11 -41.88 52.90 -24.37
CA LEU A 11 -40.43 53.04 -24.36
C LEU A 11 -39.98 53.86 -23.14
N ALA A 12 -38.94 53.43 -22.47
CA ALA A 12 -38.08 54.31 -21.73
C ALA A 12 -36.64 53.85 -21.95
N ALA A 13 -35.96 54.60 -22.79
CA ALA A 13 -34.50 54.54 -22.92
C ALA A 13 -33.89 55.18 -21.66
N ILE A 14 -33.04 54.47 -20.98
CA ILE A 14 -32.11 55.07 -20.00
C ILE A 14 -30.70 54.62 -20.41
N LEU A 15 -29.99 55.65 -20.84
CA LEU A 15 -28.53 55.68 -21.02
C LEU A 15 -27.86 55.50 -19.65
N GLY A 16 -26.92 54.58 -19.50
CA GLY A 16 -26.24 54.43 -18.23
C GLY A 16 -25.01 53.60 -18.29
N LEU A 17 -23.91 54.21 -18.59
CA LEU A 17 -22.57 54.04 -18.04
C LEU A 17 -21.90 52.65 -18.20
N ALA A 18 -20.99 52.59 -19.14
CA ALA A 18 -19.99 51.52 -19.26
C ALA A 18 -19.11 51.52 -18.01
N GLY A 19 -19.35 50.56 -17.13
CA GLY A 19 -18.44 50.17 -16.06
C GLY A 19 -17.54 49.05 -16.53
N THR A 20 -16.33 49.33 -16.98
CA THR A 20 -15.28 48.39 -17.20
C THR A 20 -14.81 47.79 -15.86
N THR A 21 -15.39 46.67 -15.47
CA THR A 21 -14.82 45.88 -14.38
C THR A 21 -13.61 45.16 -14.96
N LEU A 22 -12.43 45.62 -14.61
CA LEU A 22 -11.19 44.84 -14.74
C LEU A 22 -11.41 43.56 -13.90
N GLY A 23 -11.71 42.44 -14.57
CA GLY A 23 -11.65 41.12 -13.98
C GLY A 23 -10.18 40.85 -13.63
N VAL A 24 -9.84 40.92 -12.34
CA VAL A 24 -8.62 40.33 -11.82
C VAL A 24 -8.78 38.83 -12.05
N ALA A 25 -8.16 38.33 -13.14
CA ALA A 25 -7.93 36.92 -13.29
C ALA A 25 -6.99 36.51 -12.14
N GLY A 26 -7.59 36.14 -11.01
CA GLY A 26 -6.90 35.45 -9.94
C GLY A 26 -6.37 34.14 -10.52
N CYS A 27 -5.10 34.11 -10.90
CA CYS A 27 -4.36 32.90 -11.14
C CYS A 27 -4.39 32.14 -9.80
N SER A 28 -5.34 31.23 -9.64
CA SER A 28 -5.28 30.18 -8.61
C SER A 28 -4.07 29.35 -8.95
N LEU A 29 -2.93 29.71 -8.37
CA LEU A 29 -1.79 28.80 -8.19
C LEU A 29 -2.18 27.81 -7.08
N ALA A 30 -3.27 27.07 -7.26
CA ALA A 30 -3.48 25.81 -6.60
C ALA A 30 -2.56 24.82 -7.35
N GLY A 31 -1.28 24.94 -7.10
CA GLY A 31 -0.36 23.85 -7.37
C GLY A 31 -0.85 22.69 -6.56
N ASP A 32 -1.46 21.73 -7.22
CA ASP A 32 -1.80 20.43 -6.63
C ASP A 32 -0.48 19.75 -6.28
N SER A 33 0.05 20.10 -5.10
CA SER A 33 1.23 19.47 -4.50
C SER A 33 0.79 18.17 -3.83
N THR A 34 -0.02 17.36 -4.53
CA THR A 34 -0.29 15.99 -4.11
C THR A 34 1.00 15.22 -4.32
N LEU A 35 1.73 15.00 -3.22
CA LEU A 35 2.80 14.02 -3.23
C LEU A 35 2.23 12.70 -3.77
N PRO A 36 2.99 11.98 -4.62
CA PRO A 36 2.51 10.71 -5.15
C PRO A 36 2.08 9.81 -3.99
N ALA A 37 0.85 9.32 -4.05
CA ALA A 37 0.31 8.44 -3.02
C ALA A 37 1.01 7.08 -3.06
N PHE A 38 1.18 6.47 -1.90
CA PHE A 38 1.63 5.07 -1.83
C PHE A 38 0.56 4.14 -2.43
N SER A 39 1.01 3.14 -3.19
CA SER A 39 0.15 2.07 -3.68
C SER A 39 -0.59 1.40 -2.52
N ASP A 40 -1.92 1.35 -2.60
CA ASP A 40 -2.74 0.65 -1.61
C ASP A 40 -2.82 -0.84 -1.99
N PRO A 41 -2.44 -1.76 -1.10
CA PRO A 41 -2.56 -3.19 -1.34
C PRO A 41 -3.97 -3.64 -1.75
N ALA A 42 -5.02 -2.99 -1.23
CA ALA A 42 -6.40 -3.36 -1.51
C ALA A 42 -6.82 -3.13 -2.97
N THR A 43 -6.14 -2.21 -3.67
CA THR A 43 -6.48 -1.81 -5.05
C THR A 43 -5.58 -2.47 -6.10
N GLN A 44 -4.60 -3.28 -5.67
CA GLN A 44 -3.68 -3.93 -6.60
C GLN A 44 -4.25 -5.21 -7.20
N THR A 45 -3.81 -5.49 -8.42
CA THR A 45 -3.99 -6.80 -9.03
C THR A 45 -2.82 -7.71 -8.62
N TYR A 46 -3.14 -8.93 -8.24
CA TYR A 46 -2.16 -9.94 -7.85
C TYR A 46 -2.12 -11.08 -8.87
N SER A 47 -0.93 -11.46 -9.29
CA SER A 47 -0.75 -12.64 -10.13
C SER A 47 -1.15 -13.92 -9.37
N ALA A 48 -1.73 -14.90 -10.08
CA ALA A 48 -2.22 -16.14 -9.49
C ALA A 48 -1.16 -16.90 -8.69
N ASN A 49 0.13 -16.81 -9.10
CA ASN A 49 1.24 -17.48 -8.40
C ASN A 49 1.60 -16.83 -7.05
N THR A 50 1.03 -15.67 -6.71
CA THR A 50 1.15 -15.09 -5.36
C THR A 50 0.20 -15.73 -4.37
N GLY A 51 -0.88 -16.35 -4.86
CA GLY A 51 -1.96 -16.93 -4.05
C GLY A 51 -2.70 -15.91 -3.17
N VAL A 52 -2.60 -14.60 -3.47
CA VAL A 52 -3.23 -13.54 -2.68
C VAL A 52 -4.71 -13.39 -3.07
N THR A 53 -5.57 -13.42 -2.06
CA THR A 53 -6.97 -13.01 -2.13
C THR A 53 -7.19 -12.00 -1.00
N ILE A 54 -7.07 -10.70 -1.29
CA ILE A 54 -7.11 -9.64 -0.28
C ILE A 54 -8.36 -9.69 0.59
N SER A 55 -9.52 -10.03 0.03
CA SER A 55 -10.78 -10.13 0.76
C SER A 55 -10.80 -11.27 1.81
N ALA A 56 -9.91 -12.25 1.69
CA ALA A 56 -9.75 -13.35 2.65
C ALA A 56 -8.69 -13.07 3.71
N MET A 57 -8.03 -11.91 3.66
CA MET A 57 -6.96 -11.55 4.59
C MET A 57 -7.46 -10.59 5.68
N THR A 58 -6.84 -10.67 6.86
CA THR A 58 -7.06 -9.70 7.94
C THR A 58 -6.31 -8.41 7.64
N ARG A 59 -7.03 -7.29 7.60
CA ARG A 59 -6.42 -5.96 7.47
C ARG A 59 -5.89 -5.53 8.83
N VAL A 60 -4.55 -5.45 8.96
CA VAL A 60 -3.87 -4.97 10.17
C VAL A 60 -3.77 -3.43 10.15
N SER A 61 -3.50 -2.85 8.97
CA SER A 61 -3.49 -1.40 8.74
C SER A 61 -3.82 -1.09 7.28
N GLN A 62 -3.83 0.20 6.90
CA GLN A 62 -4.05 0.60 5.50
C GLN A 62 -3.04 -0.06 4.54
N HIS A 63 -1.80 -0.29 4.98
CA HIS A 63 -0.73 -0.82 4.16
C HIS A 63 -0.25 -2.22 4.59
N LEU A 64 -1.04 -2.96 5.38
CA LEU A 64 -0.65 -4.27 5.88
C LEU A 64 -1.85 -5.21 6.00
N TYR A 65 -1.75 -6.35 5.31
CA TYR A 65 -2.70 -7.45 5.40
C TYR A 65 -1.96 -8.72 5.77
N THR A 66 -2.58 -9.58 6.60
CA THR A 66 -2.02 -10.85 7.05
C THR A 66 -3.03 -11.98 6.91
N GLN A 67 -2.52 -13.18 6.71
CA GLN A 67 -3.31 -14.42 6.70
C GLN A 67 -2.42 -15.56 7.16
N ASP A 68 -2.86 -16.33 8.13
CA ASP A 68 -2.21 -17.58 8.48
C ASP A 68 -2.62 -18.64 7.45
N LEU A 69 -1.67 -19.08 6.64
CA LEU A 69 -1.85 -20.16 5.67
C LEU A 69 -1.80 -21.52 6.38
N ILE A 70 -0.95 -21.60 7.40
CA ILE A 70 -0.82 -22.74 8.32
C ILE A 70 -0.70 -22.14 9.71
N GLU A 71 -1.59 -22.47 10.60
CA GLU A 71 -1.50 -22.06 12.00
C GLU A 71 -0.48 -22.95 12.73
N GLY A 72 0.54 -22.31 13.33
CA GLY A 72 1.53 -23.01 14.15
C GLY A 72 0.97 -23.38 15.52
N THR A 73 1.58 -24.37 16.17
CA THR A 73 1.19 -24.83 17.52
C THR A 73 2.18 -24.38 18.60
N GLY A 74 3.33 -23.82 18.19
CA GLY A 74 4.37 -23.40 19.12
C GLY A 74 4.11 -22.01 19.73
N ARG A 75 5.16 -21.40 20.28
CA ARG A 75 5.14 -20.09 20.93
C ARG A 75 4.66 -19.01 19.95
N THR A 76 3.89 -18.06 20.46
CA THR A 76 3.48 -16.86 19.72
C THR A 76 4.65 -15.88 19.59
N VAL A 77 4.88 -15.38 18.38
CA VAL A 77 5.88 -14.37 18.06
C VAL A 77 5.48 -13.02 18.64
N ALA A 78 6.44 -12.33 19.24
CA ALA A 78 6.29 -10.97 19.77
C ALA A 78 7.32 -10.02 19.14
N VAL A 79 7.03 -8.72 19.16
CA VAL A 79 8.00 -7.67 18.76
C VAL A 79 9.23 -7.77 19.66
N GLY A 80 10.42 -7.67 19.07
CA GLY A 80 11.69 -7.76 19.77
C GLY A 80 12.25 -9.17 19.90
N ASP A 81 11.47 -10.21 19.61
CA ASP A 81 11.98 -11.58 19.62
C ASP A 81 13.14 -11.78 18.62
N SER A 82 14.04 -12.72 18.94
CA SER A 82 14.88 -13.34 17.93
C SER A 82 14.06 -14.39 17.20
N ILE A 83 13.97 -14.30 15.88
CA ILE A 83 13.21 -15.22 15.04
C ILE A 83 14.11 -15.96 14.06
N SER A 84 13.77 -17.20 13.75
CA SER A 84 14.32 -17.99 12.66
C SER A 84 13.20 -18.36 11.71
N VAL A 85 13.33 -18.00 10.42
CA VAL A 85 12.25 -18.15 9.46
C VAL A 85 12.76 -18.67 8.11
N PHE A 86 11.92 -19.42 7.38
CA PHE A 86 11.99 -19.52 5.93
C PHE A 86 10.99 -18.55 5.33
N TYR A 87 11.31 -18.00 4.16
CA TYR A 87 10.41 -17.07 3.50
C TYR A 87 10.60 -17.02 1.99
N THR A 88 9.57 -16.54 1.30
CA THR A 88 9.65 -16.06 -0.08
C THR A 88 9.07 -14.67 -0.16
N GLY A 89 9.76 -13.76 -0.85
CA GLY A 89 9.33 -12.40 -1.13
C GLY A 89 9.04 -12.22 -2.62
N ARG A 90 7.82 -11.77 -2.95
CA ARG A 90 7.37 -11.54 -4.33
C ARG A 90 6.79 -10.14 -4.48
N LEU A 91 6.86 -9.60 -5.69
CA LEU A 91 6.04 -8.48 -6.12
C LEU A 91 4.59 -8.95 -6.34
N ASN A 92 3.64 -8.02 -6.42
CA ASN A 92 2.27 -8.33 -6.81
C ASN A 92 2.17 -8.98 -8.21
N SER A 93 3.14 -8.72 -9.10
CA SER A 93 3.29 -9.40 -10.41
C SER A 93 3.62 -10.88 -10.31
N GLY A 94 4.04 -11.36 -9.11
CA GLY A 94 4.52 -12.72 -8.88
C GLY A 94 6.02 -12.91 -9.06
N PHE A 95 6.77 -11.89 -9.50
CA PHE A 95 8.23 -11.95 -9.58
C PHE A 95 8.81 -12.13 -8.17
N GLN A 96 9.58 -13.21 -7.95
CA GLN A 96 10.27 -13.44 -6.69
C GLN A 96 11.57 -12.65 -6.66
N PHE A 97 11.69 -11.71 -5.74
CA PHE A 97 12.87 -10.86 -5.59
C PHE A 97 13.83 -11.34 -4.49
N ASP A 98 13.33 -12.14 -3.54
CA ASP A 98 14.12 -12.65 -2.42
C ASP A 98 13.51 -13.92 -1.86
N GLY A 99 14.29 -14.68 -1.08
CA GLY A 99 13.81 -15.86 -0.39
C GLY A 99 14.90 -16.66 0.31
N ARG A 100 14.47 -17.36 1.33
CA ARG A 100 15.28 -18.35 2.05
C ARG A 100 14.42 -19.56 2.32
N VAL A 101 14.76 -20.69 1.69
CA VAL A 101 14.01 -21.95 1.78
C VAL A 101 14.95 -23.12 2.09
N ALA A 102 14.43 -24.21 2.66
CA ALA A 102 15.20 -25.42 2.88
C ALA A 102 15.75 -25.96 1.54
N PRO A 103 16.92 -26.59 1.50
CA PRO A 103 17.76 -27.02 2.63
C PRO A 103 18.73 -25.95 3.19
N SER A 104 18.66 -24.69 2.71
CA SER A 104 19.47 -23.61 3.31
C SER A 104 19.11 -23.42 4.78
N PRO A 105 20.07 -22.95 5.62
CA PRO A 105 19.73 -22.56 7.00
C PRO A 105 18.65 -21.48 7.01
N PRO A 106 17.72 -21.47 7.98
CA PRO A 106 16.72 -20.42 8.10
C PRO A 106 17.37 -19.04 8.33
N PHE A 107 16.68 -18.00 7.92
CA PHE A 107 17.10 -16.63 8.17
C PHE A 107 16.83 -16.28 9.63
N ALA A 108 17.91 -16.03 10.40
CA ALA A 108 17.84 -15.66 11.80
C ALA A 108 18.07 -14.16 11.97
N THR A 109 17.17 -13.48 12.68
CA THR A 109 17.25 -12.03 12.91
C THR A 109 16.42 -11.62 14.13
N ALA A 110 16.62 -10.39 14.59
CA ALA A 110 15.71 -9.76 15.54
C ALA A 110 14.50 -9.17 14.82
N LEU A 111 13.32 -9.31 15.41
CA LEU A 111 12.08 -8.73 14.91
C LEU A 111 11.98 -7.27 15.37
N ASP A 112 12.81 -6.42 14.78
CA ASP A 112 12.87 -4.98 15.03
C ASP A 112 13.09 -4.16 13.76
N THR A 113 12.81 -2.86 13.83
CA THR A 113 12.87 -1.94 12.67
C THR A 113 14.27 -1.51 12.27
N THR A 114 15.31 -1.91 13.04
CA THR A 114 16.70 -1.64 12.67
C THR A 114 17.24 -2.64 11.65
N ARG A 115 16.59 -3.79 11.55
CA ARG A 115 17.00 -4.92 10.70
C ARG A 115 15.99 -5.30 9.62
N LEU A 116 14.70 -5.04 9.86
CA LEU A 116 13.61 -5.45 9.00
C LEU A 116 12.73 -4.27 8.58
N ILE A 117 12.06 -4.41 7.44
CA ILE A 117 11.02 -3.47 7.02
C ILE A 117 9.88 -3.46 8.03
N ARG A 118 9.24 -2.30 8.21
CA ARG A 118 8.17 -2.10 9.20
C ARG A 118 7.01 -3.07 9.03
N GLY A 119 6.74 -3.51 7.80
CA GLY A 119 5.70 -4.50 7.51
C GLY A 119 5.94 -5.85 8.18
N TRP A 120 7.19 -6.31 8.31
CA TRP A 120 7.51 -7.53 9.04
C TRP A 120 7.31 -7.36 10.53
N VAL A 121 7.78 -6.25 11.09
CA VAL A 121 7.64 -5.95 12.52
C VAL A 121 6.19 -5.76 12.94
N GLY A 122 5.32 -5.29 12.04
CA GLY A 122 3.88 -5.16 12.29
C GLY A 122 3.06 -6.39 11.94
N GLY A 123 3.55 -7.26 11.06
CA GLY A 123 2.77 -8.37 10.50
C GLY A 123 3.08 -9.75 11.10
N LEU A 124 4.30 -9.99 11.58
CA LEU A 124 4.67 -11.28 12.19
C LEU A 124 4.20 -11.46 13.63
N PRO A 125 4.10 -10.42 14.50
CA PRO A 125 3.57 -10.61 15.83
C PRO A 125 2.19 -11.30 15.80
N GLY A 126 1.97 -12.23 16.73
CA GLY A 126 0.78 -13.07 16.76
C GLY A 126 0.85 -14.33 15.88
N ALA A 127 1.82 -14.45 14.96
CA ALA A 127 2.10 -15.74 14.32
C ALA A 127 2.65 -16.74 15.35
N ARG A 128 2.54 -18.04 15.06
CA ARG A 128 3.03 -19.08 15.97
C ARG A 128 4.14 -19.89 15.30
N VAL A 129 5.11 -20.32 16.11
CA VAL A 129 6.17 -21.24 15.67
C VAL A 129 5.56 -22.51 15.08
N GLY A 130 6.10 -22.97 13.95
CA GLY A 130 5.59 -24.06 13.13
C GLY A 130 4.52 -23.65 12.11
N GLY A 131 4.06 -22.39 12.15
CA GLY A 131 3.08 -21.85 11.21
C GLY A 131 3.68 -21.16 10.00
N THR A 132 2.84 -20.86 9.03
CA THR A 132 3.18 -20.06 7.86
C THR A 132 2.21 -18.91 7.71
N ARG A 133 2.72 -17.68 7.75
CA ARG A 133 1.93 -16.45 7.59
C ARG A 133 2.24 -15.78 6.28
N ARG A 134 1.19 -15.46 5.53
CA ARG A 134 1.26 -14.55 4.38
C ARG A 134 1.09 -13.13 4.86
N MET A 135 1.89 -12.23 4.31
CA MET A 135 1.79 -10.79 4.52
C MET A 135 1.76 -10.08 3.18
N VAL A 136 0.82 -9.15 2.99
CA VAL A 136 0.82 -8.20 1.88
C VAL A 136 1.13 -6.82 2.45
N ILE A 137 2.23 -6.25 1.99
CA ILE A 137 2.85 -5.06 2.59
C ILE A 137 2.90 -3.95 1.55
N GLY A 138 2.19 -2.86 1.80
CA GLY A 138 2.26 -1.66 0.98
C GLY A 138 3.59 -0.92 1.14
N PRO A 139 3.96 -0.10 0.15
CA PRO A 139 5.26 0.57 0.10
C PRO A 139 5.54 1.45 1.32
N ALA A 140 4.52 2.04 1.95
CA ALA A 140 4.68 2.85 3.18
C ALA A 140 5.33 2.09 4.34
N LEU A 141 5.20 0.76 4.38
CA LEU A 141 5.79 -0.13 5.39
C LEU A 141 6.95 -0.98 4.86
N ALA A 142 7.39 -0.71 3.62
CA ALA A 142 8.49 -1.38 2.95
C ALA A 142 9.52 -0.36 2.45
N TYR A 143 9.78 -0.30 1.15
CA TYR A 143 10.83 0.51 0.55
C TYR A 143 10.36 1.89 0.06
N GLN A 144 9.10 2.23 0.24
CA GLN A 144 8.49 3.51 -0.13
C GLN A 144 8.70 3.83 -1.62
N PHE A 145 9.26 4.98 -1.94
CA PHE A 145 9.62 5.39 -3.31
C PHE A 145 11.04 5.01 -3.70
N SER A 146 11.74 4.21 -2.88
CA SER A 146 13.08 3.71 -3.20
C SER A 146 13.00 2.49 -4.12
N THR A 147 13.92 2.43 -5.08
CA THR A 147 14.13 1.28 -5.94
C THR A 147 15.22 0.39 -5.36
N VAL A 148 14.96 -0.92 -5.23
CA VAL A 148 15.99 -1.90 -4.85
C VAL A 148 16.57 -2.56 -6.09
N ARG A 149 17.91 -2.65 -6.12
CA ARG A 149 18.65 -3.23 -7.25
C ARG A 149 19.50 -4.41 -6.79
N ASP A 150 19.77 -5.34 -7.69
CA ASP A 150 20.74 -6.41 -7.47
C ASP A 150 22.19 -5.90 -7.60
N ASN A 151 23.16 -6.79 -7.40
CA ASN A 151 24.60 -6.47 -7.41
C ASN A 151 25.13 -6.02 -8.79
N ILE A 152 24.36 -6.24 -9.86
CA ILE A 152 24.71 -5.86 -11.22
C ILE A 152 23.83 -4.69 -11.75
N GLY A 153 23.00 -4.12 -10.88
CA GLY A 153 22.24 -2.91 -11.13
C GLY A 153 20.82 -3.12 -11.68
N ASN A 154 20.34 -4.35 -11.86
CA ASN A 154 18.96 -4.59 -12.26
C ASN A 154 17.98 -4.23 -11.16
N VAL A 155 16.83 -3.66 -11.54
CA VAL A 155 15.74 -3.37 -10.61
C VAL A 155 15.06 -4.69 -10.22
N ILE A 156 15.14 -5.04 -8.93
CA ILE A 156 14.44 -6.21 -8.37
C ILE A 156 13.17 -5.82 -7.60
N ILE A 157 13.13 -4.61 -7.01
CA ILE A 157 11.93 -4.03 -6.44
C ILE A 157 11.79 -2.59 -6.96
N PRO A 158 10.83 -2.31 -7.85
CA PRO A 158 10.53 -0.95 -8.29
C PRO A 158 10.08 -0.05 -7.13
N ALA A 159 10.23 1.25 -7.29
CA ALA A 159 9.67 2.24 -6.38
C ALA A 159 8.16 2.04 -6.23
N ASN A 160 7.61 2.33 -5.05
CA ASN A 160 6.17 2.25 -4.76
C ASN A 160 5.56 0.85 -4.96
N SER A 161 6.35 -0.23 -4.77
CA SER A 161 5.91 -1.62 -4.94
C SER A 161 5.17 -2.14 -3.72
N VAL A 162 4.09 -2.90 -3.97
CA VAL A 162 3.45 -3.76 -2.97
C VAL A 162 4.16 -5.11 -2.98
N LEU A 163 4.49 -5.61 -1.78
CA LEU A 163 5.23 -6.84 -1.57
C LEU A 163 4.33 -7.92 -0.97
N VAL A 164 4.56 -9.16 -1.38
CA VAL A 164 3.92 -10.36 -0.84
C VAL A 164 4.99 -11.24 -0.23
N PHE A 165 4.85 -11.55 1.06
CA PHE A 165 5.74 -12.48 1.76
C PHE A 165 4.95 -13.67 2.28
N ASP A 166 5.45 -14.87 2.06
CA ASP A 166 5.06 -16.07 2.78
C ASP A 166 6.20 -16.42 3.73
N VAL A 167 5.92 -16.40 5.04
CA VAL A 167 6.92 -16.58 6.09
C VAL A 167 6.54 -17.75 6.98
N GLN A 168 7.38 -18.79 6.97
CA GLN A 168 7.30 -19.93 7.88
C GLN A 168 8.15 -19.65 9.11
N VAL A 169 7.54 -19.61 10.28
CA VAL A 169 8.26 -19.40 11.54
C VAL A 169 8.80 -20.72 12.04
N VAL A 170 10.13 -20.86 12.04
CA VAL A 170 10.84 -22.05 12.53
C VAL A 170 11.07 -21.98 14.02
N ASP A 171 11.47 -20.79 14.52
CA ASP A 171 11.71 -20.54 15.94
C ASP A 171 11.46 -19.08 16.30
N ALA A 172 11.13 -18.83 17.57
CA ALA A 172 10.99 -17.50 18.14
C ALA A 172 11.33 -17.54 19.64
N THR A 173 12.34 -16.74 20.05
CA THR A 173 12.79 -16.64 21.44
C THR A 173 12.81 -15.20 21.92
N PRO A 174 12.42 -14.90 23.16
CA PRO A 174 12.55 -13.57 23.75
C PRO A 174 14.00 -13.10 23.75
N ARG A 175 14.20 -11.79 23.58
CA ARG A 175 15.50 -11.12 23.70
C ARG A 175 15.55 -10.30 24.96
#